data_d8360457625130f3b7a5681b219142d7
#
_entry.id   d8360457625130f3b7a5681b219142d7
#
_cell.length_a   1.000
_cell.length_b   1.000
_cell.length_c   1.000
_cell.angle_alpha   90.00
_cell.angle_beta   90.00
_cell.angle_gamma   90.00
#
_symmetry.space_group_name_H-M   'P 1'
#
loop_
_entity.id
_entity.type
_entity.pdbx_description
1 polymer ?
#
loop_
_entity_poly.entity_id
_entity_poly.type
_entity_poly.pdbx_seq_one_letter_code
_entity_poly.pdbx_strand_id
1 'polypeptide(L)'
;TDAGQIGKIKGSGVLERGNDVVNGTTGVAVQSMDVAVTARGQMQIDFVDETRVDLTEHTRLLIDEFVYDPQNDVGKLSIKATLGSVRYASGQIAKKYKQNVSIKTPSATIGVRGTDFVLVVDELGGSMITLLPSCDVTGLCYVGEIDVMTDAGTVVMNQAFQSTITRHSMQPPTPPL
;
A
#
# COMPACT_ATOMS: atom_id res chain seq x y z
N THR A 1 -10.77 3.53 16.73
CA THR A 1 -11.58 3.32 15.52
C THR A 1 -10.87 2.36 14.57
N ASP A 2 -11.57 1.40 14.03
CA ASP A 2 -10.98 0.43 13.13
C ASP A 2 -10.75 1.05 11.75
N ALA A 3 -9.59 0.78 11.18
CA ALA A 3 -9.27 1.17 9.81
C ALA A 3 -9.85 0.19 8.78
N GLY A 4 -10.03 -1.05 9.19
CA GLY A 4 -10.51 -2.12 8.33
C GLY A 4 -10.46 -3.46 9.05
N GLN A 5 -10.37 -4.51 8.26
CA GLN A 5 -10.31 -5.88 8.78
C GLN A 5 -9.43 -6.75 7.89
N ILE A 6 -8.98 -7.87 8.43
CA ILE A 6 -8.36 -8.92 7.63
C ILE A 6 -9.48 -9.59 6.82
N GLY A 7 -9.44 -9.44 5.50
CA GLY A 7 -10.44 -10.02 4.60
C GLY A 7 -10.16 -11.47 4.24
N LYS A 8 -8.88 -11.80 4.11
CA LYS A 8 -8.41 -13.17 3.82
C LYS A 8 -7.08 -13.40 4.51
N ILE A 9 -6.86 -14.62 4.93
CA ILE A 9 -5.57 -15.09 5.45
C ILE A 9 -5.31 -16.49 4.92
N LYS A 10 -4.08 -16.72 4.46
CA LYS A 10 -3.61 -18.04 4.05
C LYS A 10 -2.26 -18.27 4.73
N GLY A 11 -2.11 -19.43 5.38
CA GLY A 11 -0.92 -19.67 6.19
C GLY A 11 -0.92 -18.82 7.46
N SER A 12 0.24 -18.28 7.83
CA SER A 12 0.42 -17.54 9.08
C SER A 12 0.69 -16.07 8.85
N GLY A 13 0.10 -15.24 9.70
CA GLY A 13 0.32 -13.81 9.76
C GLY A 13 -0.21 -13.26 11.07
N VAL A 14 0.31 -12.11 11.48
CA VAL A 14 -0.06 -11.46 12.73
C VAL A 14 -0.19 -9.95 12.53
N LEU A 15 -0.88 -9.30 13.46
CA LEU A 15 -0.82 -7.85 13.64
C LEU A 15 -0.04 -7.59 14.93
N GLU A 16 1.03 -6.81 14.83
CA GLU A 16 1.74 -6.29 16.00
C GLU A 16 1.08 -4.98 16.40
N ARG A 17 0.56 -4.93 17.60
CA ARG A 17 -0.18 -3.78 18.13
C ARG A 17 0.47 -3.35 19.44
N GLY A 18 1.36 -2.36 19.36
CA GLY A 18 2.21 -2.02 20.50
C GLY A 18 3.07 -3.20 20.90
N ASN A 19 2.97 -3.63 22.17
CA ASN A 19 3.68 -4.82 22.67
C ASN A 19 2.87 -6.11 22.51
N ASP A 20 1.64 -6.02 22.00
CA ASP A 20 0.75 -7.17 21.83
C ASP A 20 0.86 -7.74 20.42
N VAL A 21 0.56 -9.02 20.30
CA VAL A 21 0.49 -9.70 19.01
C VAL A 21 -0.92 -10.27 18.85
N VAL A 22 -1.58 -9.88 17.77
CA VAL A 22 -2.91 -10.35 17.42
C VAL A 22 -2.79 -11.34 16.28
N ASN A 23 -3.31 -12.56 16.47
CA ASN A 23 -3.29 -13.54 15.40
C ASN A 23 -4.10 -13.06 14.21
N GLY A 24 -3.56 -13.26 13.01
CA GLY A 24 -4.22 -12.90 11.75
C GLY A 24 -5.26 -13.95 11.38
N THR A 25 -6.52 -13.65 11.65
CA THR A 25 -7.66 -14.46 11.20
C THR A 25 -8.66 -13.57 10.49
N THR A 26 -9.42 -14.17 9.56
CA THR A 26 -10.44 -13.44 8.79
C THR A 26 -11.44 -12.75 9.74
N GLY A 27 -11.69 -11.47 9.49
CA GLY A 27 -12.61 -10.66 10.29
C GLY A 27 -11.96 -9.90 11.44
N VAL A 28 -10.69 -10.18 11.76
CA VAL A 28 -9.98 -9.44 12.80
C VAL A 28 -9.81 -7.98 12.39
N ALA A 29 -10.16 -7.07 13.30
CA ALA A 29 -10.05 -5.63 13.06
C ALA A 29 -8.61 -5.19 12.94
N VAL A 30 -8.36 -4.29 12.00
CA VAL A 30 -7.07 -3.64 11.76
C VAL A 30 -7.19 -2.17 12.17
N GLN A 31 -6.21 -1.68 12.91
CA GLN A 31 -6.21 -0.33 13.46
C GLN A 31 -4.99 0.46 13.00
N SER A 32 -5.09 1.77 13.06
CA SER A 32 -3.91 2.63 12.87
C SER A 32 -2.81 2.23 13.87
N MET A 33 -1.59 2.28 13.41
CA MET A 33 -0.37 1.86 14.12
C MET A 33 -0.17 0.35 14.22
N ASP A 34 -1.07 -0.47 13.69
CA ASP A 34 -0.82 -1.90 13.56
C ASP A 34 0.26 -2.16 12.53
N VAL A 35 1.12 -3.14 12.81
CA VAL A 35 2.07 -3.67 11.85
C VAL A 35 1.59 -5.05 11.41
N ALA A 36 1.24 -5.17 10.15
CA ALA A 36 0.88 -6.45 9.56
C ALA A 36 2.16 -7.20 9.15
N VAL A 37 2.30 -8.43 9.62
CA VAL A 37 3.48 -9.25 9.38
C VAL A 37 3.05 -10.62 8.89
N THR A 38 3.54 -11.01 7.73
CA THR A 38 3.38 -12.37 7.22
C THR A 38 4.71 -13.12 7.32
N ALA A 39 4.64 -14.42 7.55
CA ALA A 39 5.75 -15.34 7.41
C ALA A 39 5.49 -16.22 6.18
N ARG A 40 5.20 -17.50 6.37
CA ARG A 40 4.80 -18.38 5.27
C ARG A 40 3.30 -18.27 5.04
N GLY A 41 2.87 -17.15 4.48
CA GLY A 41 1.45 -16.91 4.31
C GLY A 41 1.17 -15.67 3.50
N GLN A 42 -0.12 -15.43 3.30
CA GLN A 42 -0.63 -14.27 2.58
C GLN A 42 -1.74 -13.64 3.41
N MET A 43 -1.79 -12.31 3.41
CA MET A 43 -2.80 -11.57 4.16
C MET A 43 -3.42 -10.51 3.27
N GLN A 44 -4.74 -10.44 3.24
CA GLN A 44 -5.47 -9.35 2.60
C GLN A 44 -6.10 -8.47 3.68
N ILE A 45 -5.86 -7.18 3.58
CA ILE A 45 -6.48 -6.18 4.46
C ILE A 45 -7.48 -5.40 3.62
N ASP A 46 -8.73 -5.37 4.10
CA ASP A 46 -9.81 -4.58 3.51
C ASP A 46 -10.07 -3.38 4.41
N PHE A 47 -9.77 -2.19 3.91
CA PHE A 47 -10.03 -0.94 4.63
C PHE A 47 -11.50 -0.51 4.45
N VAL A 48 -11.99 0.31 5.37
CA VAL A 48 -13.40 0.73 5.35
C VAL A 48 -13.73 1.68 4.19
N ASP A 49 -12.73 2.28 3.55
CA ASP A 49 -12.91 3.08 2.32
C ASP A 49 -12.81 2.26 1.03
N GLU A 50 -12.79 0.94 1.15
CA GLU A 50 -12.64 -0.01 0.04
C GLU A 50 -11.23 -0.12 -0.53
N THR A 51 -10.22 0.50 0.09
CA THR A 51 -8.82 0.21 -0.23
C THR A 51 -8.53 -1.24 0.15
N ARG A 52 -7.83 -1.95 -0.72
CA ARG A 52 -7.40 -3.34 -0.46
C ARG A 52 -5.90 -3.44 -0.61
N VAL A 53 -5.29 -4.11 0.36
CA VAL A 53 -3.86 -4.36 0.36
C VAL A 53 -3.63 -5.85 0.55
N ASP A 54 -2.94 -6.46 -0.41
CA ASP A 54 -2.56 -7.87 -0.34
C ASP A 54 -1.08 -7.99 -0.03
N LEU A 55 -0.74 -8.67 1.05
CA LEU A 55 0.62 -8.97 1.46
C LEU A 55 0.95 -10.42 1.09
N THR A 56 2.07 -10.62 0.40
CA THR A 56 2.60 -11.97 0.15
C THR A 56 3.46 -12.43 1.32
N GLU A 57 4.24 -13.50 1.15
CA GLU A 57 5.08 -14.05 2.21
C GLU A 57 6.17 -13.06 2.65
N HIS A 58 6.55 -13.13 3.92
CA HIS A 58 7.66 -12.36 4.51
C HIS A 58 7.54 -10.86 4.27
N THR A 59 6.33 -10.35 4.43
CA THR A 59 6.01 -8.92 4.25
C THR A 59 5.79 -8.26 5.60
N ARG A 60 6.24 -7.01 5.71
CA ARG A 60 6.07 -6.18 6.89
C ARG A 60 5.53 -4.82 6.49
N LEU A 61 4.36 -4.45 7.00
CA LEU A 61 3.62 -3.26 6.60
C LEU A 61 3.01 -2.56 7.82
N LEU A 62 3.38 -1.30 8.03
CA LEU A 62 2.80 -0.46 9.08
C LEU A 62 1.63 0.34 8.50
N ILE A 63 0.48 0.27 9.15
CA ILE A 63 -0.63 1.20 8.92
C ILE A 63 -0.36 2.43 9.78
N ASP A 64 0.29 3.44 9.19
CA ASP A 64 0.79 4.60 9.92
C ASP A 64 -0.35 5.54 10.30
N GLU A 65 -1.26 5.80 9.36
CA GLU A 65 -2.40 6.67 9.60
C GLU A 65 -3.55 6.28 8.68
N PHE A 66 -4.74 6.19 9.22
CA PHE A 66 -5.96 5.99 8.45
C PHE A 66 -7.08 6.82 9.07
N VAL A 67 -7.64 7.74 8.26
CA VAL A 67 -8.82 8.52 8.62
C VAL A 67 -9.76 8.51 7.42
N TYR A 68 -10.99 8.13 7.63
CA TYR A 68 -12.02 8.19 6.60
C TYR A 68 -13.33 8.67 7.21
N ASP A 69 -13.65 9.93 6.95
CA ASP A 69 -14.87 10.59 7.42
C ASP A 69 -15.45 11.42 6.27
N PRO A 70 -16.17 10.78 5.33
CA PRO A 70 -16.70 11.47 4.16
C PRO A 70 -17.76 12.52 4.50
N GLN A 71 -18.44 12.41 5.64
CA GLN A 71 -19.41 13.42 6.07
C GLN A 71 -18.76 14.75 6.41
N ASN A 72 -17.55 14.72 6.95
CA ASN A 72 -16.74 15.90 7.26
C ASN A 72 -15.68 16.19 6.21
N ASP A 73 -15.76 15.51 5.06
CA ASP A 73 -14.86 15.68 3.91
C ASP A 73 -13.40 15.45 4.28
N VAL A 74 -13.13 14.39 5.06
CA VAL A 74 -11.79 14.02 5.50
C VAL A 74 -11.46 12.60 5.06
N GLY A 75 -10.29 12.44 4.44
CA GLY A 75 -9.75 11.14 4.11
C GLY A 75 -8.22 11.21 4.03
N LYS A 76 -7.55 10.27 4.70
CA LYS A 76 -6.09 10.16 4.67
C LYS A 76 -5.66 8.73 4.92
N LEU A 77 -4.69 8.27 4.14
CA LEU A 77 -4.08 6.96 4.30
C LEU A 77 -2.56 7.08 4.13
N SER A 78 -1.83 6.63 5.14
CA SER A 78 -0.38 6.54 5.09
C SER A 78 0.05 5.14 5.54
N ILE A 79 0.83 4.48 4.70
CA ILE A 79 1.34 3.13 4.93
C ILE A 79 2.87 3.16 4.79
N LYS A 80 3.56 2.35 5.58
CA LYS A 80 5.00 2.13 5.46
C LYS A 80 5.28 0.66 5.20
N ALA A 81 5.80 0.36 4.01
CA ALA A 81 6.23 -0.98 3.65
C ALA A 81 7.75 -1.08 3.82
N THR A 82 8.20 -1.92 4.74
CA THR A 82 9.63 -2.05 5.06
C THR A 82 10.29 -3.26 4.44
N LEU A 83 9.50 -4.27 4.07
CA LEU A 83 10.00 -5.51 3.46
C LEU A 83 8.85 -6.25 2.79
N GLY A 84 9.14 -6.93 1.68
CA GLY A 84 8.24 -7.88 1.05
C GLY A 84 7.49 -7.31 -0.13
N SER A 85 6.41 -7.97 -0.51
CA SER A 85 5.62 -7.63 -1.69
C SER A 85 4.19 -7.29 -1.30
N VAL A 86 3.72 -6.20 -1.87
CA VAL A 86 2.39 -5.65 -1.58
C VAL A 86 1.70 -5.33 -2.89
N ARG A 87 0.45 -5.78 -3.03
CA ARG A 87 -0.45 -5.31 -4.09
C ARG A 87 -1.44 -4.34 -3.47
N TYR A 88 -1.49 -3.15 -4.00
CA TYR A 88 -2.39 -2.08 -3.55
C TYR A 88 -3.49 -1.85 -4.58
N ALA A 89 -4.73 -1.82 -4.11
CA ALA A 89 -5.89 -1.46 -4.91
C ALA A 89 -6.57 -0.24 -4.28
N SER A 90 -6.70 0.83 -5.06
CA SER A 90 -7.21 2.11 -4.58
C SER A 90 -8.68 2.04 -4.16
N GLY A 91 -8.98 2.64 -3.01
CA GLY A 91 -10.33 2.86 -2.51
C GLY A 91 -10.79 4.31 -2.68
N GLN A 92 -11.74 4.72 -1.84
CA GLN A 92 -12.38 6.03 -1.95
C GLN A 92 -11.45 7.18 -1.58
N ILE A 93 -10.54 7.00 -0.61
CA ILE A 93 -9.60 8.05 -0.22
C ILE A 93 -8.73 8.45 -1.40
N ALA A 94 -8.13 7.49 -2.10
CA ALA A 94 -7.26 7.77 -3.25
C ALA A 94 -8.02 8.41 -4.41
N LYS A 95 -9.28 8.05 -4.59
CA LYS A 95 -10.11 8.58 -5.69
C LYS A 95 -10.63 9.98 -5.41
N LYS A 96 -11.00 10.26 -4.16
CA LYS A 96 -11.64 11.52 -3.77
C LYS A 96 -10.64 12.53 -3.18
N TYR A 97 -9.68 12.06 -2.41
CA TYR A 97 -8.66 12.89 -1.75
C TYR A 97 -7.28 12.55 -2.30
N LYS A 98 -7.06 12.85 -3.56
CA LYS A 98 -5.96 12.33 -4.39
C LYS A 98 -4.55 12.63 -3.88
N GLN A 99 -4.38 13.62 -3.01
CA GLN A 99 -3.08 13.96 -2.43
C GLN A 99 -2.87 13.40 -1.03
N ASN A 100 -3.85 12.64 -0.53
CA ASN A 100 -3.88 12.20 0.87
C ASN A 100 -3.54 10.70 1.02
N VAL A 101 -3.08 10.05 -0.03
CA VAL A 101 -2.60 8.67 0.05
C VAL A 101 -1.11 8.62 -0.24
N SER A 102 -0.35 8.13 0.71
CA SER A 102 1.08 7.92 0.54
C SER A 102 1.50 6.55 1.07
N ILE A 103 2.38 5.90 0.32
CA ILE A 103 3.03 4.66 0.74
C ILE A 103 4.52 4.92 0.77
N LYS A 104 5.15 4.70 1.92
CA LYS A 104 6.58 4.91 2.12
C LYS A 104 7.31 3.58 2.13
N THR A 105 8.47 3.57 1.51
CA THR A 105 9.47 2.51 1.61
C THR A 105 10.75 3.10 2.19
N PRO A 106 11.76 2.29 2.55
CA PRO A 106 13.04 2.85 3.00
C PRO A 106 13.72 3.77 1.98
N SER A 107 13.45 3.61 0.68
CA SER A 107 14.11 4.35 -0.39
C SER A 107 13.24 5.42 -1.05
N ALA A 108 11.91 5.39 -0.88
CA ALA A 108 11.01 6.23 -1.66
C ALA A 108 9.69 6.54 -0.95
N THR A 109 8.99 7.54 -1.45
CA THR A 109 7.60 7.82 -1.13
C THR A 109 6.76 7.75 -2.39
N ILE A 110 5.65 7.02 -2.33
CA ILE A 110 4.72 6.82 -3.43
C ILE A 110 3.44 7.61 -3.13
N GLY A 111 3.11 8.56 -3.98
CA GLY A 111 1.81 9.25 -3.95
C GLY A 111 0.85 8.57 -4.92
N VAL A 112 -0.37 8.28 -4.47
CA VAL A 112 -1.33 7.47 -5.23
C VAL A 112 -2.55 8.30 -5.56
N ARG A 113 -2.92 8.33 -6.84
CA ARG A 113 -4.06 9.08 -7.36
C ARG A 113 -5.06 8.15 -8.04
N GLY A 114 -5.61 7.22 -7.27
CA GLY A 114 -6.73 6.39 -7.70
C GLY A 114 -6.38 5.32 -8.73
N THR A 115 -5.31 4.59 -8.51
CA THR A 115 -4.93 3.44 -9.33
C THR A 115 -4.41 2.30 -8.48
N ASP A 116 -4.18 1.16 -9.09
CA ASP A 116 -3.58 -0.01 -8.45
C ASP A 116 -2.09 -0.08 -8.79
N PHE A 117 -1.31 -0.71 -7.93
CA PHE A 117 0.10 -0.98 -8.19
C PHE A 117 0.62 -2.15 -7.36
N VAL A 118 1.77 -2.67 -7.77
CA VAL A 118 2.54 -3.65 -7.01
C VAL A 118 3.83 -3.00 -6.55
N LEU A 119 4.16 -3.26 -5.29
CA LEU A 119 5.37 -2.77 -4.64
C LEU A 119 6.17 -3.95 -4.10
N VAL A 120 7.46 -3.99 -4.41
CA VAL A 120 8.39 -4.95 -3.82
C VAL A 120 9.48 -4.18 -3.10
N VAL A 121 9.71 -4.49 -1.83
CA VAL A 121 10.78 -3.89 -1.02
C VAL A 121 11.75 -5.01 -0.65
N ASP A 122 13.02 -4.84 -1.02
CA ASP A 122 14.05 -5.84 -0.74
C ASP A 122 14.72 -5.61 0.63
N GLU A 123 15.60 -6.54 1.00
CA GLU A 123 16.28 -6.51 2.30
C GLU A 123 17.28 -5.36 2.44
N LEU A 124 17.72 -4.78 1.34
CA LEU A 124 18.63 -3.63 1.33
C LEU A 124 17.88 -2.29 1.33
N GLY A 125 16.54 -2.33 1.36
CA GLY A 125 15.69 -1.13 1.37
C GLY A 125 15.37 -0.58 0.00
N GLY A 126 15.84 -1.21 -1.07
CA GLY A 126 15.45 -0.87 -2.43
C GLY A 126 14.02 -1.28 -2.73
N SER A 127 13.38 -0.62 -3.68
CA SER A 127 12.01 -0.95 -4.07
C SER A 127 11.83 -0.95 -5.58
N MET A 128 10.86 -1.75 -6.02
CA MET A 128 10.35 -1.73 -7.40
C MET A 128 8.86 -1.51 -7.36
N ILE A 129 8.38 -0.55 -8.14
CA ILE A 129 6.99 -0.17 -8.20
C ILE A 129 6.49 -0.35 -9.63
N THR A 130 5.40 -1.09 -9.80
CA THR A 130 4.77 -1.33 -11.11
C THR A 130 3.33 -0.88 -11.07
N LEU A 131 2.97 0.03 -11.97
CA LEU A 131 1.62 0.55 -12.09
C LEU A 131 0.70 -0.48 -12.75
N LEU A 132 -0.47 -0.68 -12.17
CA LEU A 132 -1.47 -1.60 -12.68
C LEU A 132 -2.76 -0.85 -13.04
N PRO A 133 -3.52 -1.36 -14.02
CA PRO A 133 -4.88 -0.88 -14.23
C PRO A 133 -5.76 -1.22 -13.03
N SER A 134 -6.73 -0.36 -12.75
CA SER A 134 -7.79 -0.60 -11.77
C SER A 134 -9.05 -0.98 -12.53
N CYS A 135 -9.61 -2.15 -12.24
CA CYS A 135 -10.76 -2.68 -12.95
C CYS A 135 -11.95 -2.80 -11.99
N ASP A 136 -13.14 -2.42 -12.46
CA ASP A 136 -14.37 -2.59 -11.70
C ASP A 136 -14.98 -3.98 -11.92
N VAL A 137 -16.12 -4.24 -11.25
CA VAL A 137 -16.81 -5.54 -11.33
C VAL A 137 -17.36 -5.84 -12.72
N THR A 138 -17.52 -4.83 -13.58
CA THR A 138 -18.00 -5.02 -14.96
C THR A 138 -16.88 -5.33 -15.94
N GLY A 139 -15.62 -5.29 -15.47
CA GLY A 139 -14.45 -5.49 -16.31
C GLY A 139 -13.95 -4.22 -16.99
N LEU A 140 -14.55 -3.06 -16.70
CA LEU A 140 -14.06 -1.78 -17.20
C LEU A 140 -12.84 -1.36 -16.38
N CYS A 141 -11.73 -1.12 -17.08
CA CYS A 141 -10.46 -0.79 -16.46
C CYS A 141 -10.05 0.65 -16.81
N TYR A 142 -9.39 1.30 -15.87
CA TYR A 142 -8.76 2.59 -16.08
C TYR A 142 -7.38 2.60 -15.42
N VAL A 143 -6.53 3.50 -15.86
CA VAL A 143 -5.21 3.70 -15.30
C VAL A 143 -5.16 5.10 -14.71
N GLY A 144 -4.84 5.19 -13.43
CA GLY A 144 -4.61 6.47 -12.78
C GLY A 144 -3.13 6.85 -12.85
N GLU A 145 -2.66 7.53 -11.82
CA GLU A 145 -1.32 8.05 -11.76
C GLU A 145 -0.71 7.75 -10.40
N ILE A 146 0.59 7.43 -10.39
CA ILE A 146 1.39 7.40 -9.17
C ILE A 146 2.65 8.24 -9.37
N ASP A 147 3.06 8.92 -8.30
CA ASP A 147 4.31 9.66 -8.24
C ASP A 147 5.26 8.88 -7.33
N VAL A 148 6.49 8.66 -7.77
CA VAL A 148 7.51 8.00 -6.97
C VAL A 148 8.64 8.98 -6.73
N MET A 149 8.87 9.33 -5.46
CA MET A 149 9.83 10.34 -5.05
C MET A 149 10.94 9.74 -4.20
N THR A 150 12.15 10.17 -4.47
CA THR A 150 13.29 10.07 -3.55
C THR A 150 13.77 11.49 -3.23
N ASP A 151 14.78 11.61 -2.38
CA ASP A 151 15.39 12.93 -2.08
C ASP A 151 16.06 13.54 -3.31
N ALA A 152 16.34 12.75 -4.33
CA ALA A 152 17.08 13.18 -5.53
C ALA A 152 16.20 13.39 -6.76
N GLY A 153 14.92 13.07 -6.70
CA GLY A 153 14.03 13.31 -7.84
C GLY A 153 12.70 12.58 -7.75
N THR A 154 11.87 12.84 -8.74
CA THR A 154 10.52 12.28 -8.85
C THR A 154 10.30 11.75 -10.25
N VAL A 155 9.64 10.59 -10.35
CA VAL A 155 9.08 10.10 -11.61
C VAL A 155 7.58 9.96 -11.48
N VAL A 156 6.88 10.15 -12.59
CA VAL A 156 5.43 9.99 -12.69
C VAL A 156 5.16 8.79 -13.59
N MET A 157 4.30 7.88 -13.13
CA MET A 157 3.84 6.76 -13.94
C MET A 157 2.33 6.88 -14.15
N ASN A 158 1.90 6.81 -15.41
CA ASN A 158 0.51 6.98 -15.81
C ASN A 158 0.08 6.01 -16.92
N GLN A 159 0.90 5.03 -17.25
CA GLN A 159 0.58 4.00 -18.21
C GLN A 159 0.66 2.62 -17.55
N ALA A 160 -0.25 1.74 -17.93
CA ALA A 160 -0.30 0.39 -17.38
C ALA A 160 1.05 -0.31 -17.54
N PHE A 161 1.48 -0.98 -16.47
CA PHE A 161 2.66 -1.81 -16.40
C PHE A 161 3.99 -1.07 -16.49
N GLN A 162 4.00 0.27 -16.42
CA GLN A 162 5.23 0.99 -16.20
C GLN A 162 5.83 0.63 -14.84
N SER A 163 7.15 0.51 -14.79
CA SER A 163 7.89 0.20 -13.58
C SER A 163 9.01 1.19 -13.35
N THR A 164 9.32 1.45 -12.08
CA THR A 164 10.50 2.20 -11.66
C THR A 164 11.18 1.48 -10.51
N ILE A 165 12.48 1.69 -10.37
CA ILE A 165 13.29 1.13 -9.28
C ILE A 165 13.87 2.28 -8.47
N THR A 166 13.81 2.15 -7.14
CA THR A 166 14.45 3.06 -6.20
C THR A 166 15.45 2.27 -5.38
N ARG A 167 16.76 2.54 -5.55
CA ARG A 167 17.81 1.78 -4.84
C ARG A 167 18.04 2.31 -3.44
N HIS A 168 18.07 3.62 -3.30
CA HIS A 168 18.14 4.31 -2.01
C HIS A 168 17.66 5.76 -2.16
N SER A 169 17.45 6.43 -1.03
CA SER A 169 16.83 7.76 -1.00
C SER A 169 17.63 8.86 -1.71
N MET A 170 18.95 8.66 -1.88
CA MET A 170 19.85 9.68 -2.45
C MET A 170 20.02 9.57 -3.97
N GLN A 171 19.35 8.63 -4.61
CA GLN A 171 19.34 8.49 -6.07
C GLN A 171 17.92 8.73 -6.59
N PRO A 172 17.77 9.34 -7.77
CA PRO A 172 16.43 9.47 -8.36
C PRO A 172 15.89 8.09 -8.73
N PRO A 173 14.56 7.94 -8.76
CA PRO A 173 13.97 6.72 -9.31
C PRO A 173 14.42 6.53 -10.77
N THR A 174 14.51 5.29 -11.22
CA THR A 174 14.84 5.03 -12.62
C THR A 174 13.74 5.56 -13.54
N PRO A 175 14.06 5.97 -14.77
CA PRO A 175 13.02 6.36 -15.73
C PRO A 175 12.01 5.22 -15.89
N PRO A 176 10.70 5.54 -15.94
CA PRO A 176 9.67 4.51 -16.10
C PRO A 176 9.82 3.74 -17.41
N LEU A 177 9.75 2.43 -17.30
CA LEU A 177 9.85 1.51 -18.44
C LEU A 177 8.58 0.70 -18.60
#